data_6a07de18f558bd1da4df93efb3851f21
#
_entry.id   6a07de18f558bd1da4df93efb3851f21
#
_cell.length_a   1.000
_cell.length_b   1.000
_cell.length_c   1.000
_cell.angle_alpha   90.00
_cell.angle_beta   90.00
_cell.angle_gamma   90.00
#
_symmetry.space_group_name_H-M   'P 1'
#
loop_
_entity.id
_entity.type
_entity.pdbx_description
1 polymer ?
#
loop_
_entity_poly.entity_id
_entity_poly.type
_entity_poly.pdbx_seq_one_letter_code
_entity_poly.pdbx_strand_id
1 'polypeptide(L)'
;MSVFEIILISIGLAMDAFGVSIGKGLSMPVGENGRKVTLAFLFGLFQFLMPIIGWLIGRQFIDVISEWDHWIIFGLLGYLGIAMIREGLSDDDEEDDDKKFLGAWEMMMLSVATSLDAMAVGLTFAFMPINVWEASTIIGVITFGISLIGIYLGKFMGQFVGKYADILGGGVLILIGTKILLQYLGIIGEF
;
A
#
# COMPACT_ATOMS: atom_id res chain seq x y z
N MET A 1 -7.34 6.54 17.63
CA MET A 1 -7.65 5.31 16.85
C MET A 1 -7.43 4.10 17.74
N SER A 2 -8.29 3.09 17.61
CA SER A 2 -8.10 1.80 18.25
C SER A 2 -7.05 0.95 17.52
N VAL A 3 -6.43 0.01 18.22
CA VAL A 3 -5.48 -0.94 17.59
C VAL A 3 -6.18 -1.76 16.48
N PHE A 4 -7.47 -2.03 16.64
CA PHE A 4 -8.26 -2.74 15.62
C PHE A 4 -8.40 -1.95 14.31
N GLU A 5 -8.62 -0.64 14.39
CA GLU A 5 -8.67 0.24 13.21
C GLU A 5 -7.31 0.28 12.49
N ILE A 6 -6.21 0.34 13.26
CA ILE A 6 -4.86 0.30 12.69
C ILE A 6 -4.62 -1.03 11.97
N ILE A 7 -5.05 -2.16 12.53
CA ILE A 7 -4.93 -3.47 11.89
C ILE A 7 -5.72 -3.52 10.57
N LEU A 8 -6.95 -2.98 10.55
CA LEU A 8 -7.76 -2.96 9.32
C LEU A 8 -7.10 -2.11 8.22
N ILE A 9 -6.60 -0.93 8.59
CA ILE A 9 -5.84 -0.07 7.67
C ILE A 9 -4.60 -0.79 7.17
N SER A 10 -3.86 -1.47 8.07
CA SER A 10 -2.64 -2.21 7.72
C SER A 10 -2.91 -3.33 6.73
N ILE A 11 -4.02 -4.06 6.88
CA ILE A 11 -4.42 -5.10 5.92
C ILE A 11 -4.74 -4.47 4.56
N GLY A 12 -5.47 -3.34 4.55
CA GLY A 12 -5.76 -2.62 3.30
C GLY A 12 -4.50 -2.17 2.58
N LEU A 13 -3.57 -1.52 3.29
CA LEU A 13 -2.29 -1.07 2.77
C LEU A 13 -1.38 -2.21 2.30
N ALA A 14 -1.48 -3.38 2.92
CA ALA A 14 -0.66 -4.53 2.55
C ALA A 14 -1.13 -5.21 1.24
N MET A 15 -2.30 -4.84 0.69
CA MET A 15 -2.83 -5.49 -0.52
C MET A 15 -1.99 -5.22 -1.76
N ASP A 16 -1.40 -4.03 -1.90
CA ASP A 16 -0.50 -3.69 -3.01
C ASP A 16 0.75 -4.58 -2.97
N ALA A 17 1.41 -4.61 -1.80
CA ALA A 17 2.55 -5.48 -1.59
C ALA A 17 2.19 -6.96 -1.75
N PHE A 18 0.95 -7.37 -1.43
CA PHE A 18 0.46 -8.73 -1.63
C PHE A 18 0.31 -9.08 -3.11
N GLY A 19 -0.31 -8.20 -3.92
CA GLY A 19 -0.48 -8.39 -5.35
C GLY A 19 0.87 -8.58 -6.06
N VAL A 20 1.80 -7.65 -5.80
CA VAL A 20 3.18 -7.72 -6.31
C VAL A 20 3.92 -8.97 -5.81
N SER A 21 3.72 -9.34 -4.54
CA SER A 21 4.31 -10.55 -3.94
C SER A 21 3.87 -11.82 -4.63
N ILE A 22 2.60 -11.91 -5.03
CA ILE A 22 2.07 -13.06 -5.80
C ILE A 22 2.75 -13.12 -7.17
N GLY A 23 2.81 -12.00 -7.90
CA GLY A 23 3.45 -11.93 -9.22
C GLY A 23 4.93 -12.32 -9.18
N LYS A 24 5.68 -11.73 -8.25
CA LYS A 24 7.11 -12.05 -8.09
C LYS A 24 7.34 -13.47 -7.52
N GLY A 25 6.43 -13.96 -6.68
CA GLY A 25 6.47 -15.34 -6.20
C GLY A 25 6.32 -16.38 -7.31
N LEU A 26 5.58 -16.05 -8.38
CA LEU A 26 5.43 -16.86 -9.59
C LEU A 26 6.75 -16.93 -10.38
N SER A 27 7.41 -15.79 -10.55
CA SER A 27 8.63 -15.64 -11.36
C SER A 27 9.90 -16.13 -10.67
N MET A 28 9.91 -16.20 -9.32
CA MET A 28 11.09 -16.60 -8.56
C MET A 28 11.35 -18.11 -8.60
N PRO A 29 12.60 -18.55 -8.88
CA PRO A 29 12.96 -19.96 -8.90
C PRO A 29 12.70 -20.67 -7.57
N VAL A 30 12.42 -21.97 -7.66
CA VAL A 30 12.29 -22.84 -6.49
C VAL A 30 13.64 -22.96 -5.80
N GLY A 31 13.69 -22.67 -4.48
CA GLY A 31 14.93 -22.79 -3.69
C GLY A 31 15.54 -21.44 -3.28
N GLU A 32 15.13 -20.31 -3.85
CA GLU A 32 15.61 -18.98 -3.47
C GLU A 32 14.88 -18.37 -2.27
N ASN A 33 14.72 -19.13 -1.22
CA ASN A 33 13.98 -18.66 -0.02
C ASN A 33 14.59 -17.39 0.60
N GLY A 34 15.91 -17.21 0.52
CA GLY A 34 16.57 -16.01 1.01
C GLY A 34 16.05 -14.74 0.32
N ARG A 35 15.94 -14.72 -1.01
CA ARG A 35 15.43 -13.57 -1.78
C ARG A 35 13.95 -13.31 -1.52
N LYS A 36 13.15 -14.37 -1.39
CA LYS A 36 11.74 -14.28 -1.04
C LYS A 36 11.52 -13.58 0.29
N VAL A 37 12.27 -13.98 1.30
CA VAL A 37 12.23 -13.36 2.63
C VAL A 37 12.76 -11.93 2.57
N THR A 38 13.84 -11.67 1.81
CA THR A 38 14.40 -10.32 1.64
C THR A 38 13.37 -9.38 0.99
N LEU A 39 12.67 -9.80 -0.05
CA LEU A 39 11.63 -8.99 -0.71
C LEU A 39 10.49 -8.67 0.26
N ALA A 40 9.95 -9.69 0.95
CA ALA A 40 8.91 -9.47 1.95
C ALA A 40 9.38 -8.55 3.08
N PHE A 41 10.63 -8.70 3.52
CA PHE A 41 11.22 -7.83 4.54
C PHE A 41 11.33 -6.38 4.07
N LEU A 42 11.74 -6.15 2.82
CA LEU A 42 11.80 -4.80 2.24
C LEU A 42 10.40 -4.19 2.15
N PHE A 43 9.39 -4.93 1.71
CA PHE A 43 8.02 -4.44 1.72
C PHE A 43 7.58 -4.02 3.13
N GLY A 44 7.78 -4.86 4.14
CA GLY A 44 7.47 -4.52 5.53
C GLY A 44 8.28 -3.34 6.06
N LEU A 45 9.56 -3.25 5.71
CA LEU A 45 10.44 -2.16 6.12
C LEU A 45 9.99 -0.81 5.54
N PHE A 46 9.70 -0.75 4.24
CA PHE A 46 9.25 0.48 3.61
C PHE A 46 7.83 0.85 4.07
N GLN A 47 6.95 -0.11 4.27
CA GLN A 47 5.62 0.11 4.87
C GLN A 47 5.69 0.59 6.33
N PHE A 48 6.76 0.30 7.06
CA PHE A 48 7.04 0.89 8.37
C PHE A 48 7.60 2.32 8.24
N LEU A 49 8.54 2.55 7.33
CA LEU A 49 9.24 3.84 7.21
C LEU A 49 8.36 4.93 6.58
N MET A 50 7.57 4.59 5.57
CA MET A 50 6.81 5.57 4.80
C MET A 50 5.73 6.31 5.61
N PRO A 51 4.96 5.69 6.50
CA PRO A 51 4.05 6.44 7.37
C PRO A 51 4.78 7.42 8.29
N ILE A 52 5.98 7.08 8.76
CA ILE A 52 6.79 7.98 9.59
C ILE A 52 7.25 9.18 8.78
N ILE A 53 7.70 8.96 7.55
CA ILE A 53 8.10 10.04 6.63
C ILE A 53 6.90 10.94 6.31
N GLY A 54 5.75 10.35 5.98
CA GLY A 54 4.51 11.08 5.74
C GLY A 54 4.07 11.92 6.94
N TRP A 55 4.14 11.35 8.14
CA TRP A 55 3.84 12.05 9.38
C TRP A 55 4.81 13.22 9.65
N LEU A 56 6.11 13.03 9.41
CA LEU A 56 7.10 14.10 9.56
C LEU A 56 6.83 15.26 8.59
N ILE A 57 6.49 14.93 7.34
CA ILE A 57 6.10 15.93 6.33
C ILE A 57 4.81 16.63 6.77
N GLY A 58 3.79 15.87 7.15
CA GLY A 58 2.49 16.42 7.56
C GLY A 58 2.60 17.41 8.72
N ARG A 59 3.46 17.11 9.70
CA ARG A 59 3.68 18.00 10.83
C ARG A 59 4.30 19.36 10.47
N GLN A 60 5.07 19.43 9.39
CA GLN A 60 5.67 20.70 8.94
C GLN A 60 4.66 21.60 8.20
N PHE A 61 3.60 20.99 7.67
CA PHE A 61 2.60 21.68 6.87
C PHE A 61 1.23 21.81 7.55
N ILE A 62 1.15 21.49 8.85
CA ILE A 62 -0.11 21.49 9.62
C ILE A 62 -0.84 22.82 9.49
N ASP A 63 -0.11 23.95 9.60
CA ASP A 63 -0.70 25.31 9.57
C ASP A 63 -1.17 25.72 8.16
N VAL A 64 -0.67 25.08 7.11
CA VAL A 64 -0.98 25.43 5.71
C VAL A 64 -2.07 24.52 5.13
N ILE A 65 -2.13 23.28 5.59
CA ILE A 65 -2.98 22.22 4.99
C ILE A 65 -4.36 22.17 5.66
N SER A 66 -4.53 22.70 6.88
CA SER A 66 -5.76 22.54 7.67
C SER A 66 -7.05 23.05 6.99
N GLU A 67 -6.95 23.96 6.03
CA GLU A 67 -8.12 24.44 5.26
C GLU A 67 -8.42 23.59 4.01
N TRP A 68 -7.44 22.82 3.53
CA TRP A 68 -7.52 22.07 2.26
C TRP A 68 -7.33 20.56 2.42
N ASP A 69 -7.20 20.07 3.64
CA ASP A 69 -6.86 18.67 3.96
C ASP A 69 -7.79 17.66 3.28
N HIS A 70 -9.10 17.91 3.26
CA HIS A 70 -10.11 17.04 2.67
C HIS A 70 -9.95 16.90 1.14
N TRP A 71 -9.62 18.02 0.47
CA TRP A 71 -9.40 18.01 -0.97
C TRP A 71 -8.09 17.32 -1.33
N ILE A 72 -7.06 17.48 -0.50
CA ILE A 72 -5.77 16.81 -0.67
C ILE A 72 -5.93 15.32 -0.46
N ILE A 73 -6.62 14.89 0.60
CA ILE A 73 -6.90 13.48 0.89
C ILE A 73 -7.72 12.86 -0.25
N PHE A 74 -8.79 13.50 -0.68
CA PHE A 74 -9.60 13.01 -1.79
C PHE A 74 -8.82 12.91 -3.10
N GLY A 75 -8.03 13.93 -3.44
CA GLY A 75 -7.20 13.96 -4.65
C GLY A 75 -6.14 12.84 -4.63
N LEU A 76 -5.50 12.64 -3.48
CA LEU A 76 -4.46 11.63 -3.31
C LEU A 76 -5.03 10.20 -3.38
N LEU A 77 -6.09 9.93 -2.62
CA LEU A 77 -6.78 8.61 -2.64
C LEU A 77 -7.42 8.32 -4.00
N GLY A 78 -7.98 9.36 -4.64
CA GLY A 78 -8.53 9.26 -5.99
C GLY A 78 -7.45 8.93 -7.03
N TYR A 79 -6.32 9.63 -6.97
CA TYR A 79 -5.18 9.37 -7.85
C TYR A 79 -4.63 7.95 -7.68
N LEU A 80 -4.38 7.55 -6.43
CA LEU A 80 -3.91 6.19 -6.11
C LEU A 80 -4.90 5.13 -6.60
N GLY A 81 -6.19 5.31 -6.28
CA GLY A 81 -7.23 4.37 -6.69
C GLY A 81 -7.36 4.23 -8.21
N ILE A 82 -7.27 5.35 -8.95
CA ILE A 82 -7.28 5.33 -10.43
C ILE A 82 -6.01 4.66 -10.96
N ALA A 83 -4.84 4.95 -10.37
CA ALA A 83 -3.58 4.33 -10.77
C ALA A 83 -3.64 2.81 -10.63
N MET A 84 -4.10 2.30 -9.48
CA MET A 84 -4.27 0.86 -9.24
C MET A 84 -5.27 0.20 -10.20
N ILE A 85 -6.42 0.84 -10.44
CA ILE A 85 -7.40 0.31 -11.40
C ILE A 85 -6.80 0.27 -12.82
N ARG A 86 -6.06 1.29 -13.23
CA ARG A 86 -5.40 1.32 -14.54
C ARG A 86 -4.36 0.21 -14.64
N GLU A 87 -3.55 -0.01 -13.62
CA GLU A 87 -2.58 -1.09 -13.56
C GLU A 87 -3.26 -2.46 -13.65
N GLY A 88 -4.32 -2.69 -12.87
CA GLY A 88 -5.10 -3.92 -12.93
C GLY A 88 -5.88 -4.14 -14.23
N LEU A 89 -6.17 -3.07 -15.01
CA LEU A 89 -6.83 -3.16 -16.32
C LEU A 89 -5.84 -3.18 -17.49
N SER A 90 -4.60 -2.76 -17.29
CA SER A 90 -3.56 -2.87 -18.31
C SER A 90 -3.33 -4.35 -18.57
N ASP A 91 -3.66 -4.78 -19.79
CA ASP A 91 -3.23 -6.05 -20.35
C ASP A 91 -1.78 -5.89 -20.88
N ASP A 92 -0.95 -5.09 -20.20
CA ASP A 92 0.46 -5.14 -20.44
C ASP A 92 0.89 -6.57 -20.07
N ASP A 93 0.89 -7.43 -21.10
CA ASP A 93 1.77 -8.56 -21.12
C ASP A 93 3.12 -7.96 -20.73
N GLU A 94 3.47 -8.06 -19.42
CA GLU A 94 4.86 -7.91 -19.04
C GLU A 94 5.57 -8.85 -20.01
N GLU A 95 6.09 -8.24 -21.09
CA GLU A 95 6.95 -8.94 -22.03
C GLU A 95 7.86 -9.76 -21.14
N ASP A 96 7.86 -11.05 -21.41
CA ASP A 96 8.78 -12.06 -20.88
C ASP A 96 10.19 -11.46 -20.82
N ASP A 97 10.38 -10.54 -19.89
CA ASP A 97 11.71 -10.06 -19.57
C ASP A 97 12.31 -11.22 -18.78
N ASP A 98 12.79 -12.16 -19.61
CA ASP A 98 13.53 -13.36 -19.27
C ASP A 98 14.01 -13.34 -17.80
N LYS A 99 13.47 -14.22 -16.97
CA LYS A 99 14.11 -14.85 -15.79
C LYS A 99 15.32 -14.08 -15.21
N LYS A 100 15.31 -12.75 -15.34
CA LYS A 100 16.30 -11.88 -14.72
C LYS A 100 16.06 -11.93 -13.25
N PHE A 101 17.03 -12.46 -12.55
CA PHE A 101 17.14 -12.36 -11.11
C PHE A 101 16.77 -10.95 -10.66
N LEU A 102 15.76 -10.81 -9.82
CA LEU A 102 15.42 -9.53 -9.17
C LEU A 102 16.68 -8.97 -8.53
N GLY A 103 17.22 -7.92 -9.12
CA GLY A 103 18.35 -7.20 -8.56
C GLY A 103 17.96 -6.54 -7.24
N ALA A 104 18.92 -6.31 -6.35
CA ALA A 104 18.66 -5.59 -5.10
C ALA A 104 17.99 -4.21 -5.35
N TRP A 105 18.37 -3.54 -6.42
CA TRP A 105 17.80 -2.26 -6.83
C TRP A 105 16.32 -2.38 -7.23
N GLU A 106 15.97 -3.39 -7.99
CA GLU A 106 14.58 -3.65 -8.41
C GLU A 106 13.70 -3.94 -7.19
N MET A 107 14.17 -4.77 -6.26
CA MET A 107 13.45 -5.04 -5.01
C MET A 107 13.23 -3.77 -4.18
N MET A 108 14.23 -2.88 -4.12
CA MET A 108 14.09 -1.59 -3.43
C MET A 108 13.08 -0.67 -4.12
N MET A 109 13.18 -0.51 -5.45
CA MET A 109 12.26 0.35 -6.21
C MET A 109 10.81 -0.14 -6.06
N LEU A 110 10.61 -1.44 -6.16
CA LEU A 110 9.30 -2.05 -5.99
C LEU A 110 8.74 -1.82 -4.59
N SER A 111 9.59 -1.94 -3.56
CA SER A 111 9.18 -1.71 -2.17
C SER A 111 8.85 -0.24 -1.90
N VAL A 112 9.57 0.70 -2.51
CA VAL A 112 9.24 2.13 -2.43
C VAL A 112 7.91 2.39 -3.14
N ALA A 113 7.73 1.86 -4.36
CA ALA A 113 6.52 2.08 -5.14
C ALA A 113 5.25 1.60 -4.42
N THR A 114 5.30 0.39 -3.85
CA THR A 114 4.16 -0.22 -3.12
C THR A 114 3.90 0.41 -1.74
N SER A 115 4.75 1.29 -1.24
CA SER A 115 4.59 1.92 0.08
C SER A 115 4.27 3.41 0.03
N LEU A 116 4.04 3.98 -1.15
CA LEU A 116 3.66 5.38 -1.30
C LEU A 116 2.28 5.69 -0.71
N ASP A 117 1.36 4.74 -0.76
CA ASP A 117 0.06 4.79 -0.11
C ASP A 117 0.19 4.89 1.42
N ALA A 118 1.12 4.14 2.00
CA ALA A 118 1.41 4.22 3.44
C ALA A 118 2.00 5.60 3.83
N MET A 119 2.76 6.24 2.94
CA MET A 119 3.22 7.62 3.17
C MET A 119 2.04 8.60 3.21
N ALA A 120 1.06 8.42 2.33
CA ALA A 120 -0.16 9.23 2.33
C ALA A 120 -0.97 9.05 3.63
N VAL A 121 -1.11 7.80 4.10
CA VAL A 121 -1.73 7.51 5.40
C VAL A 121 -0.93 8.14 6.54
N GLY A 122 0.40 8.08 6.49
CA GLY A 122 1.28 8.76 7.45
C GLY A 122 1.05 10.28 7.51
N LEU A 123 0.79 10.90 6.36
CA LEU A 123 0.43 12.31 6.30
C LEU A 123 -0.86 12.58 7.11
N THR A 124 -1.88 11.74 6.99
CA THR A 124 -3.12 11.88 7.77
C THR A 124 -2.89 11.67 9.27
N PHE A 125 -1.93 10.81 9.64
CA PHE A 125 -1.56 10.60 11.03
C PHE A 125 -0.99 11.85 11.71
N ALA A 126 -0.47 12.81 10.98
CA ALA A 126 -0.01 14.09 11.52
C ALA A 126 -1.15 14.91 12.14
N PHE A 127 -2.38 14.70 11.68
CA PHE A 127 -3.59 15.42 12.12
C PHE A 127 -4.38 14.65 13.19
N MET A 128 -3.92 13.45 13.58
CA MET A 128 -4.62 12.58 14.52
C MET A 128 -3.83 12.40 15.82
N PRO A 129 -4.48 12.29 16.98
CA PRO A 129 -3.82 11.98 18.25
C PRO A 129 -3.48 10.48 18.33
N ILE A 130 -2.49 10.05 17.55
CA ILE A 130 -2.03 8.65 17.52
C ILE A 130 -0.53 8.54 17.74
N ASN A 131 -0.10 7.38 18.21
CA ASN A 131 1.31 7.04 18.26
C ASN A 131 1.76 6.48 16.90
N VAL A 132 2.40 7.33 16.09
CA VAL A 132 2.84 6.95 14.73
C VAL A 132 3.80 5.77 14.74
N TRP A 133 4.65 5.63 15.77
CA TRP A 133 5.60 4.54 15.87
C TRP A 133 4.92 3.19 16.05
N GLU A 134 3.90 3.15 16.89
CA GLU A 134 3.08 1.96 17.12
C GLU A 134 2.30 1.59 15.86
N ALA A 135 1.62 2.57 15.25
CA ALA A 135 0.86 2.35 14.02
C ALA A 135 1.76 1.85 12.88
N SER A 136 2.90 2.50 12.65
CA SER A 136 3.85 2.10 11.60
C SER A 136 4.44 0.70 11.85
N THR A 137 4.70 0.34 13.11
CA THR A 137 5.18 -1.00 13.45
C THR A 137 4.14 -2.06 13.10
N ILE A 138 2.88 -1.83 13.43
CA ILE A 138 1.77 -2.74 13.10
C ILE A 138 1.64 -2.87 11.56
N ILE A 139 1.68 -1.75 10.83
CA ILE A 139 1.62 -1.72 9.37
C ILE A 139 2.77 -2.55 8.78
N GLY A 140 4.00 -2.29 9.18
CA GLY A 140 5.17 -2.98 8.65
C GLY A 140 5.16 -4.49 8.93
N VAL A 141 4.80 -4.91 10.15
CA VAL A 141 4.74 -6.33 10.53
C VAL A 141 3.65 -7.07 9.76
N ILE A 142 2.47 -6.48 9.64
CA ILE A 142 1.35 -7.07 8.89
C ILE A 142 1.71 -7.18 7.40
N THR A 143 2.28 -6.13 6.81
CA THR A 143 2.70 -6.16 5.41
C THR A 143 3.78 -7.20 5.16
N PHE A 144 4.78 -7.32 6.03
CA PHE A 144 5.78 -8.39 5.94
C PHE A 144 5.13 -9.77 5.91
N GLY A 145 4.21 -10.04 6.84
CA GLY A 145 3.51 -11.33 6.93
C GLY A 145 2.67 -11.63 5.70
N ILE A 146 1.87 -10.65 5.27
CA ILE A 146 0.98 -10.76 4.09
C ILE A 146 1.80 -10.94 2.81
N SER A 147 2.88 -10.17 2.64
CA SER A 147 3.79 -10.29 1.48
C SER A 147 4.47 -11.65 1.43
N LEU A 148 4.91 -12.14 2.58
CA LEU A 148 5.51 -13.48 2.67
C LEU A 148 4.51 -14.56 2.23
N ILE A 149 3.27 -14.48 2.71
CA ILE A 149 2.19 -15.37 2.28
C ILE A 149 1.96 -15.23 0.76
N GLY A 150 1.89 -14.01 0.22
CA GLY A 150 1.72 -13.73 -1.20
C GLY A 150 2.78 -14.38 -2.08
N ILE A 151 4.06 -14.24 -1.70
CA ILE A 151 5.19 -14.84 -2.44
C ILE A 151 5.09 -16.38 -2.48
N TYR A 152 4.70 -17.02 -1.37
CA TYR A 152 4.56 -18.47 -1.35
C TYR A 152 3.29 -18.95 -2.06
N LEU A 153 2.20 -18.19 -2.00
CA LEU A 153 0.96 -18.48 -2.72
C LEU A 153 1.09 -18.23 -4.22
N GLY A 154 1.91 -17.30 -4.66
CA GLY A 154 2.09 -16.94 -6.07
C GLY A 154 2.37 -18.16 -6.95
N LYS A 155 3.10 -19.12 -6.42
CA LYS A 155 3.38 -20.39 -7.09
C LYS A 155 2.11 -21.23 -7.40
N PHE A 156 1.03 -21.03 -6.64
CA PHE A 156 -0.21 -21.83 -6.75
C PHE A 156 -1.33 -21.09 -7.49
N MET A 157 -1.32 -19.76 -7.49
CA MET A 157 -2.50 -18.96 -7.86
C MET A 157 -2.40 -18.24 -9.21
N GLY A 158 -1.22 -18.13 -9.82
CA GLY A 158 -1.05 -17.52 -11.15
C GLY A 158 -1.40 -16.03 -11.23
N GLN A 159 -1.21 -15.43 -12.38
CA GLN A 159 -1.41 -13.98 -12.67
C GLN A 159 -2.83 -13.45 -12.42
N PHE A 160 -3.84 -14.31 -12.37
CA PHE A 160 -5.24 -13.89 -12.23
C PHE A 160 -5.56 -13.15 -10.93
N VAL A 161 -4.89 -13.48 -9.82
CA VAL A 161 -5.23 -12.93 -8.50
C VAL A 161 -4.71 -11.51 -8.32
N GLY A 162 -3.53 -11.16 -8.87
CA GLY A 162 -2.98 -9.81 -8.79
C GLY A 162 -3.91 -8.79 -9.43
N LYS A 163 -4.34 -9.01 -10.67
CA LYS A 163 -5.25 -8.13 -11.41
C LYS A 163 -6.55 -7.80 -10.67
N TYR A 164 -7.18 -8.79 -10.06
CA TYR A 164 -8.41 -8.57 -9.28
C TYR A 164 -8.14 -7.87 -7.94
N ALA A 165 -7.00 -8.11 -7.31
CA ALA A 165 -6.62 -7.43 -6.07
C ALA A 165 -6.42 -5.92 -6.31
N ASP A 166 -5.76 -5.52 -7.39
CA ASP A 166 -5.51 -4.12 -7.76
C ASP A 166 -6.81 -3.38 -8.10
N ILE A 167 -7.71 -4.01 -8.87
CA ILE A 167 -9.01 -3.42 -9.20
C ILE A 167 -9.87 -3.24 -7.94
N LEU A 168 -9.92 -4.26 -7.08
CA LEU A 168 -10.70 -4.19 -5.83
C LEU A 168 -10.10 -3.18 -4.85
N GLY A 169 -8.78 -3.18 -4.67
CA GLY A 169 -8.07 -2.24 -3.81
C GLY A 169 -8.27 -0.80 -4.26
N GLY A 170 -8.05 -0.52 -5.55
CA GLY A 170 -8.29 0.79 -6.14
C GLY A 170 -9.74 1.25 -6.01
N GLY A 171 -10.70 0.36 -6.21
CA GLY A 171 -12.12 0.64 -5.99
C GLY A 171 -12.45 1.03 -4.54
N VAL A 172 -11.87 0.32 -3.57
CA VAL A 172 -12.03 0.62 -2.14
C VAL A 172 -11.44 1.98 -1.80
N LEU A 173 -10.25 2.33 -2.30
CA LEU A 173 -9.63 3.64 -2.05
C LEU A 173 -10.48 4.79 -2.58
N ILE A 174 -11.02 4.67 -3.79
CA ILE A 174 -11.94 5.67 -4.36
C ILE A 174 -13.21 5.80 -3.52
N LEU A 175 -13.78 4.70 -3.08
CA LEU A 175 -14.97 4.72 -2.23
C LEU A 175 -14.70 5.40 -0.88
N ILE A 176 -13.57 5.11 -0.25
CA ILE A 176 -13.17 5.74 1.02
C ILE A 176 -12.93 7.24 0.81
N GLY A 177 -12.17 7.64 -0.22
CA GLY A 177 -11.92 9.04 -0.53
C GLY A 177 -13.21 9.81 -0.80
N THR A 178 -14.12 9.21 -1.56
CA THR A 178 -15.45 9.79 -1.85
C THR A 178 -16.29 9.92 -0.59
N LYS A 179 -16.28 8.90 0.29
CA LYS A 179 -17.00 8.95 1.57
C LYS A 179 -16.49 10.10 2.44
N ILE A 180 -15.18 10.25 2.59
CA ILE A 180 -14.56 11.32 3.38
C ILE A 180 -14.97 12.70 2.83
N LEU A 181 -14.93 12.88 1.50
CA LEU A 181 -15.33 14.13 0.88
C LEU A 181 -16.82 14.44 1.09
N LEU A 182 -17.71 13.45 0.92
CA LEU A 182 -19.16 13.62 1.10
C LEU A 182 -19.53 13.90 2.57
N GLN A 183 -18.82 13.34 3.52
CA GLN A 183 -18.99 13.68 4.95
C GLN A 183 -18.58 15.12 5.23
N TYR A 184 -17.45 15.57 4.66
CA TYR A 184 -17.03 16.96 4.80
C TYR A 184 -18.03 17.95 4.17
N LEU A 185 -18.59 17.64 3.01
CA LEU A 185 -19.60 18.46 2.34
C LEU A 185 -20.98 18.43 3.06
N GLY A 186 -21.12 17.67 4.16
CA GLY A 186 -22.37 17.57 4.90
C GLY A 186 -23.49 16.83 4.17
N ILE A 187 -23.18 16.11 3.09
CA ILE A 187 -24.14 15.36 2.28
C ILE A 187 -24.50 14.03 2.95
N ILE A 188 -23.55 13.45 3.69
CA ILE A 188 -23.74 12.20 4.45
C ILE A 188 -23.43 12.49 5.92
N GLY A 189 -24.35 12.11 6.83
CA GLY A 189 -24.16 12.27 8.26
C GLY A 189 -23.02 11.36 8.80
N GLU A 190 -22.44 11.76 9.93
CA GLU A 190 -21.49 10.93 10.67
C GLU A 190 -22.19 9.63 11.14
N PHE A 191 -21.62 8.50 10.75
CA PHE A 191 -21.92 7.18 11.33
C PHE A 191 -20.74 6.71 12.17
#